data_f317ed0dcb8d5e3e49ae900df15f1d8a
#
_entry.id   f317ed0dcb8d5e3e49ae900df15f1d8a
#
_cell.length_a   1.000
_cell.length_b   1.000
_cell.length_c   1.000
_cell.angle_alpha   90.00
_cell.angle_beta   90.00
_cell.angle_gamma   90.00
#
_symmetry.space_group_name_H-M   'P 1'
#
loop_
_entity.id
_entity.type
_entity.pdbx_description
1 polymer ?
#
loop_
_entity_poly.entity_id
_entity_poly.type
_entity_poly.pdbx_seq_one_letter_code
_entity_poly.pdbx_strand_id
1 'polypeptide(L)'
;MPGKNTKPLNGTPLLEYTFQAALKANSFDRIIISTDDPQAAITAYDNNVDVPFLRPGHLAQDNTPTFDVIYHAVNFFEQIGEHYDLVCLLQPTCPFRNDGFIDQCINKLIVSAADSLCSVQKIPHQYNPHWAFEPDDRGYLKIATGEAAVIPSRQKLPDAFVRDGSVYIFRTDVILNQKSLYGNNITYLESDNQWHVNIDTQDDWYKAEMIANVLCSTN
;
A
#
# COMPACT_ATOMS: atom_id res chain seq x y z
N MET A 1 -1.55 -16.50 -4.73
CA MET A 1 -0.95 -16.66 -6.09
C MET A 1 0.58 -16.67 -5.97
N PRO A 2 1.22 -17.83 -5.88
CA PRO A 2 2.69 -17.93 -5.81
C PRO A 2 3.33 -17.30 -7.05
N GLY A 3 4.48 -16.59 -6.86
CA GLY A 3 5.21 -15.95 -7.95
C GLY A 3 4.50 -14.78 -8.65
N LYS A 4 3.42 -14.23 -8.06
CA LYS A 4 2.62 -13.19 -8.74
C LYS A 4 3.41 -11.93 -9.07
N ASN A 5 4.41 -11.60 -8.27
CA ASN A 5 5.18 -10.36 -8.44
C ASN A 5 6.04 -10.35 -9.72
N THR A 6 6.52 -11.51 -10.12
CA THR A 6 7.31 -11.68 -11.36
C THR A 6 6.47 -12.18 -12.55
N LYS A 7 5.18 -12.49 -12.32
CA LYS A 7 4.27 -12.91 -13.37
C LYS A 7 3.99 -11.74 -14.33
N PRO A 8 4.05 -11.97 -15.67
CA PRO A 8 3.75 -10.93 -16.64
C PRO A 8 2.27 -10.51 -16.61
N LEU A 9 2.04 -9.21 -16.42
CA LEU A 9 0.77 -8.53 -16.62
C LEU A 9 0.89 -7.74 -17.93
N ASN A 10 0.12 -8.11 -18.94
CA ASN A 10 0.24 -7.53 -20.29
C ASN A 10 1.69 -7.48 -20.81
N GLY A 11 2.44 -8.59 -20.64
CA GLY A 11 3.82 -8.73 -21.10
C GLY A 11 4.91 -8.15 -20.20
N THR A 12 4.56 -7.37 -19.19
CA THR A 12 5.49 -6.72 -18.23
C THR A 12 5.35 -7.36 -16.85
N PRO A 13 6.43 -7.80 -16.17
CA PRO A 13 6.36 -8.29 -14.80
C PRO A 13 5.60 -7.36 -13.87
N LEU A 14 4.74 -7.91 -13.00
CA LEU A 14 3.88 -7.09 -12.13
C LEU A 14 4.66 -6.08 -11.29
N LEU A 15 5.83 -6.47 -10.77
CA LEU A 15 6.70 -5.60 -9.98
C LEU A 15 7.19 -4.35 -10.75
N GLU A 16 7.37 -4.44 -12.09
CA GLU A 16 7.91 -3.34 -12.89
C GLU A 16 6.98 -2.14 -12.94
N TYR A 17 5.66 -2.36 -12.90
CA TYR A 17 4.69 -1.25 -12.79
C TYR A 17 4.95 -0.40 -11.54
N THR A 18 5.31 -1.05 -10.42
CA THR A 18 5.63 -0.34 -9.17
C THR A 18 7.01 0.32 -9.25
N PHE A 19 7.99 -0.32 -9.87
CA PHE A 19 9.31 0.29 -10.09
C PHE A 19 9.21 1.54 -10.96
N GLN A 20 8.47 1.47 -12.06
CA GLN A 20 8.27 2.62 -12.95
C GLN A 20 7.57 3.78 -12.22
N ALA A 21 6.55 3.49 -11.39
CA ALA A 21 5.89 4.52 -10.61
C ALA A 21 6.84 5.16 -9.57
N ALA A 22 7.67 4.35 -8.91
CA ALA A 22 8.66 4.84 -7.96
C ALA A 22 9.76 5.67 -8.64
N LEU A 23 10.29 5.20 -9.76
CA LEU A 23 11.35 5.88 -10.50
C LEU A 23 10.90 7.21 -11.14
N LYS A 24 9.60 7.39 -11.38
CA LYS A 24 9.01 8.65 -11.83
C LYS A 24 8.80 9.67 -10.70
N ALA A 25 8.76 9.22 -9.45
CA ALA A 25 8.60 10.12 -8.31
C ALA A 25 9.90 10.89 -8.03
N ASN A 26 9.77 12.18 -7.67
CA ASN A 26 10.93 13.07 -7.47
C ASN A 26 11.36 13.16 -6.00
N SER A 27 10.58 12.60 -5.07
CA SER A 27 10.77 12.78 -3.63
C SER A 27 11.56 11.64 -2.96
N PHE A 28 12.08 10.68 -3.73
CA PHE A 28 12.87 9.59 -3.19
C PHE A 28 14.37 9.86 -3.27
N ASP A 29 15.05 9.71 -2.13
CA ASP A 29 16.53 9.67 -2.09
C ASP A 29 17.05 8.28 -2.50
N ARG A 30 16.27 7.22 -2.23
CA ARG A 30 16.62 5.85 -2.54
C ARG A 30 15.37 4.98 -2.80
N ILE A 31 15.47 4.09 -3.77
CA ILE A 31 14.44 3.10 -4.09
C ILE A 31 15.05 1.72 -3.97
N ILE A 32 14.45 0.85 -3.16
CA ILE A 32 14.92 -0.51 -2.91
C ILE A 32 13.80 -1.53 -3.09
N ILE A 33 14.19 -2.78 -3.33
CA ILE A 33 13.31 -3.92 -3.12
C ILE A 33 13.77 -4.73 -1.91
N SER A 34 12.82 -5.15 -1.08
CA SER A 34 13.02 -6.18 -0.06
C SER A 34 12.36 -7.47 -0.54
N THR A 35 13.15 -8.46 -0.96
CA THR A 35 12.67 -9.73 -1.48
C THR A 35 13.59 -10.88 -1.10
N ASP A 36 13.05 -12.09 -0.98
CA ASP A 36 13.76 -13.36 -0.86
C ASP A 36 13.82 -14.10 -2.22
N ASP A 37 13.05 -13.63 -3.21
CA ASP A 37 12.99 -14.23 -4.55
C ASP A 37 14.13 -13.70 -5.43
N PRO A 38 15.09 -14.58 -5.84
CA PRO A 38 16.18 -14.17 -6.72
C PRO A 38 15.71 -13.60 -8.08
N GLN A 39 14.57 -14.07 -8.61
CA GLN A 39 14.05 -13.56 -9.87
C GLN A 39 13.53 -12.13 -9.71
N ALA A 40 12.87 -11.83 -8.59
CA ALA A 40 12.45 -10.47 -8.26
C ALA A 40 13.65 -9.53 -8.06
N ALA A 41 14.74 -10.03 -7.47
CA ALA A 41 15.98 -9.27 -7.31
C ALA A 41 16.64 -8.96 -8.67
N ILE A 42 16.68 -9.93 -9.59
CA ILE A 42 17.18 -9.72 -10.97
C ILE A 42 16.31 -8.68 -11.69
N THR A 43 14.99 -8.82 -11.63
CA THR A 43 14.06 -7.85 -12.23
C THR A 43 14.29 -6.43 -11.69
N ALA A 44 14.55 -6.28 -10.40
CA ALA A 44 14.85 -4.99 -9.78
C ALA A 44 16.16 -4.39 -10.32
N TYR A 45 17.21 -5.20 -10.38
CA TYR A 45 18.51 -4.78 -10.90
C TYR A 45 18.42 -4.31 -12.36
N ASP A 46 17.68 -5.05 -13.21
CA ASP A 46 17.45 -4.71 -14.62
C ASP A 46 16.66 -3.40 -14.79
N ASN A 47 15.90 -3.02 -13.77
CA ASN A 47 15.13 -1.76 -13.73
C ASN A 47 15.81 -0.64 -12.92
N ASN A 48 17.11 -0.76 -12.57
CA ASN A 48 17.85 0.20 -11.76
C ASN A 48 17.25 0.47 -10.36
N VAL A 49 16.67 -0.56 -9.76
CA VAL A 49 16.18 -0.54 -8.37
C VAL A 49 17.17 -1.30 -7.49
N ASP A 50 17.57 -0.70 -6.39
CA ASP A 50 18.57 -1.26 -5.50
C ASP A 50 18.10 -2.54 -4.80
N VAL A 51 19.01 -3.52 -4.67
CA VAL A 51 18.82 -4.76 -3.91
C VAL A 51 19.89 -4.80 -2.79
N PRO A 52 19.72 -4.03 -1.70
CA PRO A 52 20.76 -3.90 -0.68
C PRO A 52 20.98 -5.19 0.14
N PHE A 53 20.00 -6.06 0.17
CA PHE A 53 20.01 -7.36 0.84
C PHE A 53 18.99 -8.32 0.22
N LEU A 54 19.16 -9.61 0.45
CA LEU A 54 18.08 -10.58 0.30
C LEU A 54 17.35 -10.69 1.63
N ARG A 55 16.00 -10.65 1.59
CA ARG A 55 15.17 -10.75 2.79
C ARG A 55 15.39 -12.11 3.45
N PRO A 56 15.65 -12.17 4.77
CA PRO A 56 15.74 -13.43 5.49
C PRO A 56 14.46 -14.27 5.37
N GLY A 57 14.59 -15.58 5.16
CA GLY A 57 13.44 -16.46 4.89
C GLY A 57 12.37 -16.47 5.98
N HIS A 58 12.72 -16.19 7.25
CA HIS A 58 11.73 -16.06 8.33
C HIS A 58 10.86 -14.78 8.20
N LEU A 59 11.30 -13.80 7.41
CA LEU A 59 10.54 -12.58 7.08
C LEU A 59 9.83 -12.66 5.71
N ALA A 60 9.88 -13.81 5.06
CA ALA A 60 9.30 -14.03 3.73
C ALA A 60 8.12 -15.02 3.75
N GLN A 61 7.56 -15.30 4.92
CA GLN A 61 6.43 -16.19 5.07
C GLN A 61 5.10 -15.45 4.81
N ASP A 62 4.07 -16.19 4.41
CA ASP A 62 2.74 -15.63 4.08
C ASP A 62 2.10 -14.85 5.23
N ASN A 63 2.41 -15.22 6.47
CA ASN A 63 1.90 -14.58 7.68
C ASN A 63 2.87 -13.56 8.32
N THR A 64 3.99 -13.24 7.66
CA THR A 64 4.93 -12.25 8.18
C THR A 64 4.29 -10.88 8.23
N PRO A 65 4.25 -10.21 9.40
CA PRO A 65 3.73 -8.86 9.51
C PRO A 65 4.53 -7.87 8.64
N THR A 66 3.85 -6.98 7.96
CA THR A 66 4.49 -5.91 7.17
C THR A 66 5.46 -5.07 8.01
N PHE A 67 5.15 -4.87 9.29
CA PHE A 67 6.03 -4.18 10.22
C PHE A 67 7.43 -4.81 10.27
N ASP A 68 7.52 -6.13 10.41
CA ASP A 68 8.80 -6.82 10.56
C ASP A 68 9.69 -6.67 9.31
N VAL A 69 9.05 -6.68 8.13
CA VAL A 69 9.75 -6.48 6.85
C VAL A 69 10.30 -5.06 6.74
N ILE A 70 9.49 -4.05 7.07
CA ILE A 70 9.90 -2.65 7.03
C ILE A 70 10.95 -2.37 8.11
N TYR A 71 10.74 -2.87 9.33
CA TYR A 71 11.69 -2.73 10.43
C TYR A 71 13.06 -3.33 10.10
N HIS A 72 13.09 -4.48 9.42
CA HIS A 72 14.32 -5.08 8.93
C HIS A 72 15.06 -4.15 7.97
N ALA A 73 14.36 -3.59 6.98
CA ALA A 73 14.97 -2.68 6.00
C ALA A 73 15.50 -1.40 6.67
N VAL A 74 14.72 -0.79 7.55
CA VAL A 74 15.15 0.40 8.31
C VAL A 74 16.39 0.11 9.14
N ASN A 75 16.38 -0.98 9.93
CA ASN A 75 17.54 -1.35 10.75
C ASN A 75 18.79 -1.67 9.92
N PHE A 76 18.64 -2.25 8.74
CA PHE A 76 19.77 -2.48 7.86
C PHE A 76 20.48 -1.17 7.52
N PHE A 77 19.73 -0.15 7.12
CA PHE A 77 20.31 1.16 6.77
C PHE A 77 20.89 1.89 7.99
N GLU A 78 20.20 1.86 9.13
CA GLU A 78 20.72 2.41 10.39
C GLU A 78 22.10 1.78 10.76
N GLN A 79 22.24 0.47 10.59
CA GLN A 79 23.49 -0.24 10.90
C GLN A 79 24.67 0.14 10.00
N ILE A 80 24.40 0.55 8.76
CA ILE A 80 25.44 1.00 7.83
C ILE A 80 25.64 2.52 7.86
N GLY A 81 24.92 3.23 8.77
CA GLY A 81 25.05 4.67 8.95
C GLY A 81 24.26 5.52 7.94
N GLU A 82 23.32 4.92 7.23
CA GLU A 82 22.40 5.63 6.33
C GLU A 82 21.05 5.87 7.03
N HIS A 83 20.65 7.12 7.19
CA HIS A 83 19.44 7.51 7.91
C HIS A 83 18.44 8.16 6.96
N TYR A 84 17.19 7.73 7.07
CA TYR A 84 16.08 8.25 6.28
C TYR A 84 14.94 8.69 7.21
N ASP A 85 14.34 9.84 6.95
CA ASP A 85 13.24 10.38 7.78
C ASP A 85 11.93 9.62 7.55
N LEU A 86 11.71 9.17 6.32
CA LEU A 86 10.47 8.54 5.88
C LEU A 86 10.72 7.23 5.14
N VAL A 87 9.81 6.28 5.31
CA VAL A 87 9.74 5.07 4.51
C VAL A 87 8.43 5.07 3.73
N CYS A 88 8.51 4.95 2.41
CA CYS A 88 7.37 4.79 1.53
C CYS A 88 7.26 3.34 1.07
N LEU A 89 6.20 2.65 1.49
CA LEU A 89 5.89 1.30 1.04
C LEU A 89 4.95 1.36 -0.17
N LEU A 90 5.39 0.76 -1.27
CA LEU A 90 4.61 0.58 -2.49
C LEU A 90 4.39 -0.92 -2.72
N GLN A 91 3.15 -1.37 -2.65
CA GLN A 91 2.84 -2.80 -2.85
C GLN A 91 2.70 -3.12 -4.35
N PRO A 92 3.37 -4.16 -4.87
CA PRO A 92 3.22 -4.58 -6.27
C PRO A 92 1.80 -4.95 -6.66
N THR A 93 0.98 -5.35 -5.69
CA THR A 93 -0.44 -5.72 -5.90
C THR A 93 -1.33 -4.57 -6.36
N CYS A 94 -0.87 -3.32 -6.22
CA CYS A 94 -1.52 -2.12 -6.75
C CYS A 94 -0.68 -1.52 -7.88
N PRO A 95 -0.70 -2.10 -9.10
CA PRO A 95 0.24 -1.71 -10.16
C PRO A 95 -0.01 -0.31 -10.72
N PHE A 96 -1.26 0.13 -10.80
CA PHE A 96 -1.63 1.34 -11.51
C PHE A 96 -1.73 2.53 -10.55
N ARG A 97 -0.72 3.41 -10.57
CA ARG A 97 -0.65 4.64 -9.78
C ARG A 97 -0.63 5.83 -10.73
N ASN A 98 -1.38 6.88 -10.39
CA ASN A 98 -1.35 8.13 -11.15
C ASN A 98 0.02 8.81 -11.00
N ASP A 99 0.52 9.39 -12.07
CA ASP A 99 1.78 10.14 -12.07
C ASP A 99 1.70 11.30 -11.03
N GLY A 100 2.77 11.47 -10.26
CA GLY A 100 2.86 12.49 -9.21
C GLY A 100 2.10 12.20 -7.91
N PHE A 101 1.29 11.13 -7.85
CA PHE A 101 0.50 10.80 -6.65
C PHE A 101 1.39 10.45 -5.44
N ILE A 102 2.51 9.76 -5.67
CA ILE A 102 3.49 9.43 -4.62
C ILE A 102 4.05 10.70 -4.00
N ASP A 103 4.48 11.65 -4.84
CA ASP A 103 5.02 12.94 -4.38
C ASP A 103 3.98 13.76 -3.60
N GLN A 104 2.72 13.73 -4.03
CA GLN A 104 1.62 14.37 -3.29
C GLN A 104 1.42 13.74 -1.91
N CYS A 105 1.49 12.41 -1.78
CA CYS A 105 1.40 11.70 -0.51
C CYS A 105 2.56 12.09 0.42
N ILE A 106 3.80 12.10 -0.09
CA ILE A 106 4.99 12.48 0.69
C ILE A 106 4.86 13.91 1.18
N ASN A 107 4.54 14.86 0.31
CA ASN A 107 4.35 16.26 0.66
C ASN A 107 3.21 16.44 1.69
N LYS A 108 2.11 15.70 1.56
CA LYS A 108 1.01 15.73 2.52
C LYS A 108 1.45 15.30 3.91
N LEU A 109 2.26 14.23 4.01
CA LEU A 109 2.79 13.80 5.31
C LEU A 109 3.76 14.81 5.89
N ILE A 110 4.68 15.37 5.08
CA ILE A 110 5.69 16.34 5.53
C ILE A 110 5.03 17.58 6.14
N VAL A 111 3.98 18.12 5.50
CA VAL A 111 3.30 19.33 6.00
C VAL A 111 2.30 19.05 7.12
N SER A 112 1.96 17.79 7.36
CA SER A 112 1.09 17.38 8.47
C SER A 112 1.93 17.07 9.72
N ALA A 113 1.33 17.15 10.91
CA ALA A 113 1.95 16.66 12.14
C ALA A 113 1.69 15.16 12.38
N ALA A 114 1.30 14.41 11.35
CA ALA A 114 0.94 13.00 11.48
C ALA A 114 2.17 12.11 11.49
N ASP A 115 2.02 10.94 12.11
CA ASP A 115 3.05 9.90 12.22
C ASP A 115 3.16 9.05 10.95
N SER A 116 2.06 8.93 10.23
CA SER A 116 1.98 8.14 9.00
C SER A 116 0.93 8.67 8.04
N LEU A 117 0.99 8.19 6.80
CA LEU A 117 -0.01 8.41 5.76
C LEU A 117 -0.37 7.10 5.08
N CYS A 118 -1.64 6.90 4.78
CA CYS A 118 -2.06 5.90 3.81
C CYS A 118 -2.93 6.53 2.72
N SER A 119 -2.74 6.05 1.49
CA SER A 119 -3.68 6.34 0.41
C SER A 119 -4.98 5.58 0.64
N VAL A 120 -6.10 6.20 0.29
CA VAL A 120 -7.43 5.68 0.58
C VAL A 120 -8.37 5.91 -0.60
N GLN A 121 -9.45 5.12 -0.63
CA GLN A 121 -10.62 5.39 -1.46
C GLN A 121 -11.83 5.63 -0.58
N LYS A 122 -12.70 6.53 -1.03
CA LYS A 122 -13.98 6.76 -0.36
C LYS A 122 -14.87 5.51 -0.48
N ILE A 123 -15.39 5.05 0.64
CA ILE A 123 -16.28 3.89 0.67
C ILE A 123 -17.65 4.29 0.10
N PRO A 124 -18.18 3.55 -0.91
CA PRO A 124 -19.55 3.72 -1.36
C PRO A 124 -20.54 3.59 -0.19
N HIS A 125 -21.56 4.44 -0.15
CA HIS A 125 -22.46 4.54 1.02
C HIS A 125 -23.08 3.20 1.45
N GLN A 126 -23.35 2.29 0.52
CA GLN A 126 -23.92 0.95 0.83
C GLN A 126 -22.96 0.06 1.63
N TYR A 127 -21.65 0.34 1.63
CA TYR A 127 -20.63 -0.38 2.39
C TYR A 127 -20.06 0.45 3.55
N ASN A 128 -20.70 1.60 3.85
CA ASN A 128 -20.25 2.46 4.94
C ASN A 128 -20.31 1.70 6.28
N PRO A 129 -19.26 1.72 7.12
CA PRO A 129 -19.20 0.95 8.37
C PRO A 129 -20.34 1.28 9.35
N HIS A 130 -20.92 2.49 9.30
CA HIS A 130 -22.08 2.85 10.11
C HIS A 130 -23.40 2.19 9.65
N TRP A 131 -23.39 1.50 8.52
CA TRP A 131 -24.48 0.65 8.04
C TRP A 131 -24.08 -0.83 7.99
N ALA A 132 -22.87 -1.17 8.43
CA ALA A 132 -22.44 -2.55 8.58
C ALA A 132 -22.92 -3.13 9.91
N PHE A 133 -23.21 -4.43 9.92
CA PHE A 133 -23.66 -5.13 11.10
C PHE A 133 -22.75 -6.32 11.42
N GLU A 134 -22.58 -6.59 12.71
CA GLU A 134 -21.93 -7.78 13.23
C GLU A 134 -22.93 -8.60 14.06
N PRO A 135 -22.89 -9.94 14.00
CA PRO A 135 -23.72 -10.76 14.90
C PRO A 135 -23.18 -10.71 16.34
N ASP A 136 -24.09 -10.66 17.33
CA ASP A 136 -23.75 -10.91 18.73
C ASP A 136 -23.74 -12.43 19.03
N ASP A 137 -23.34 -12.81 20.26
CA ASP A 137 -23.26 -14.23 20.68
C ASP A 137 -24.61 -14.96 20.63
N ARG A 138 -25.72 -14.25 20.55
CA ARG A 138 -27.08 -14.79 20.44
C ARG A 138 -27.59 -14.83 19.00
N GLY A 139 -26.78 -14.35 18.03
CA GLY A 139 -27.13 -14.30 16.61
C GLY A 139 -27.96 -13.08 16.20
N TYR A 140 -28.12 -12.06 17.06
CA TYR A 140 -28.74 -10.80 16.68
C TYR A 140 -27.72 -9.83 16.09
N LEU A 141 -28.15 -9.02 15.13
CA LEU A 141 -27.31 -8.02 14.50
C LEU A 141 -27.20 -6.76 15.39
N LYS A 142 -25.99 -6.29 15.59
CA LYS A 142 -25.64 -4.96 16.15
C LYS A 142 -24.88 -4.16 15.11
N ILE A 143 -24.95 -2.83 15.16
CA ILE A 143 -24.17 -1.95 14.28
C ILE A 143 -22.69 -2.13 14.62
N ALA A 144 -21.86 -2.38 13.60
CA ALA A 144 -20.43 -2.73 13.76
C ALA A 144 -19.62 -1.61 14.46
N THR A 145 -20.00 -0.35 14.25
CA THR A 145 -19.36 0.83 14.85
C THR A 145 -19.91 1.20 16.24
N GLY A 146 -20.90 0.43 16.75
CA GLY A 146 -21.39 0.54 18.12
C GLY A 146 -22.46 1.60 18.38
N GLU A 147 -22.99 2.26 17.36
CA GLU A 147 -24.11 3.20 17.53
C GLU A 147 -25.37 2.49 18.05
N ALA A 148 -26.13 3.21 18.88
CA ALA A 148 -27.38 2.71 19.44
C ALA A 148 -28.54 2.63 18.42
N ALA A 149 -28.46 3.36 17.29
CA ALA A 149 -29.49 3.40 16.27
C ALA A 149 -28.88 3.57 14.87
N VAL A 150 -29.49 2.94 13.88
CA VAL A 150 -29.10 3.04 12.46
C VAL A 150 -29.27 4.48 11.97
N ILE A 151 -28.28 5.02 11.30
CA ILE A 151 -28.35 6.33 10.64
C ILE A 151 -29.43 6.26 9.54
N PRO A 152 -30.48 7.10 9.57
CA PRO A 152 -31.69 6.87 8.78
C PRO A 152 -31.55 7.24 7.29
N SER A 153 -30.48 7.97 6.91
CA SER A 153 -30.32 8.40 5.50
C SER A 153 -28.86 8.55 5.13
N ARG A 154 -28.54 8.30 3.84
CA ARG A 154 -27.20 8.41 3.28
C ARG A 154 -26.57 9.80 3.44
N GLN A 155 -27.37 10.86 3.45
CA GLN A 155 -26.92 12.25 3.58
C GLN A 155 -26.40 12.57 5.00
N LYS A 156 -26.74 11.73 5.98
CA LYS A 156 -26.27 11.85 7.37
C LYS A 156 -25.11 10.93 7.70
N LEU A 157 -24.71 10.05 6.76
CA LEU A 157 -23.54 9.21 6.97
C LEU A 157 -22.28 10.07 6.97
N PRO A 158 -21.38 9.87 7.92
CA PRO A 158 -20.05 10.45 7.84
C PRO A 158 -19.29 9.81 6.66
N ASP A 159 -18.36 10.57 6.10
CA ASP A 159 -17.45 10.01 5.11
C ASP A 159 -16.61 8.92 5.76
N ALA A 160 -16.46 7.81 5.05
CA ALA A 160 -15.61 6.69 5.46
C ALA A 160 -14.71 6.29 4.30
N PHE A 161 -13.52 5.82 4.65
CA PHE A 161 -12.47 5.51 3.70
C PHE A 161 -11.91 4.12 3.95
N VAL A 162 -11.45 3.46 2.88
CA VAL A 162 -10.74 2.19 2.93
C VAL A 162 -9.33 2.38 2.37
N ARG A 163 -8.35 1.73 2.98
CA ARG A 163 -6.98 1.70 2.44
C ARG A 163 -6.99 1.06 1.06
N ASP A 164 -6.39 1.71 0.09
CA ASP A 164 -6.40 1.24 -1.29
C ASP A 164 -5.17 0.41 -1.67
N GLY A 165 -4.17 0.29 -0.79
CA GLY A 165 -2.95 -0.49 -1.04
C GLY A 165 -1.92 0.20 -1.92
N SER A 166 -2.18 1.42 -2.39
CA SER A 166 -1.33 2.08 -3.37
C SER A 166 -0.08 2.71 -2.75
N VAL A 167 -0.24 3.52 -1.69
CA VAL A 167 0.86 4.24 -1.03
C VAL A 167 0.69 4.21 0.48
N TYR A 168 1.73 3.80 1.20
CA TYR A 168 1.84 3.93 2.65
C TYR A 168 3.14 4.64 2.98
N ILE A 169 3.10 5.63 3.86
CA ILE A 169 4.30 6.36 4.28
C ILE A 169 4.35 6.40 5.79
N PHE A 170 5.52 6.13 6.35
CA PHE A 170 5.75 6.02 7.77
C PHE A 170 6.96 6.87 8.16
N ARG A 171 6.90 7.52 9.32
CA ARG A 171 8.08 8.17 9.89
C ARG A 171 9.01 7.12 10.49
N THR A 172 10.29 7.21 10.19
CA THR A 172 11.30 6.25 10.65
C THR A 172 11.43 6.23 12.18
N ASP A 173 11.33 7.38 12.82
CA ASP A 173 11.36 7.48 14.29
C ASP A 173 10.17 6.78 14.97
N VAL A 174 8.99 6.78 14.35
CA VAL A 174 7.82 6.02 14.83
C VAL A 174 8.08 4.51 14.72
N ILE A 175 8.66 4.06 13.60
CA ILE A 175 9.03 2.65 13.41
C ILE A 175 10.04 2.22 14.47
N LEU A 176 11.10 2.99 14.69
CA LEU A 176 12.20 2.64 15.57
C LEU A 176 11.83 2.74 17.04
N ASN A 177 11.13 3.82 17.45
CA ASN A 177 10.89 4.15 18.85
C ASN A 177 9.56 3.60 19.36
N GLN A 178 8.49 3.67 18.55
CA GLN A 178 7.15 3.23 18.96
C GLN A 178 6.85 1.78 18.55
N LYS A 179 7.70 1.15 17.73
CA LYS A 179 7.48 -0.19 17.17
C LYS A 179 6.11 -0.31 16.47
N SER A 180 5.74 0.74 15.77
CA SER A 180 4.48 0.86 15.03
C SER A 180 4.75 1.37 13.63
N LEU A 181 3.92 0.97 12.66
CA LEU A 181 3.91 1.61 11.33
C LEU A 181 3.08 2.90 11.36
N TYR A 182 1.98 2.88 12.09
CA TYR A 182 0.98 3.94 12.00
C TYR A 182 1.16 5.05 13.05
N GLY A 183 1.79 4.76 14.18
CA GLY A 183 1.88 5.70 15.30
C GLY A 183 0.51 6.02 15.91
N ASN A 184 0.35 7.25 16.38
CA ASN A 184 -0.88 7.72 17.03
C ASN A 184 -1.81 8.50 16.07
N ASN A 185 -1.22 9.17 15.07
CA ASN A 185 -1.93 10.05 14.15
C ASN A 185 -1.66 9.62 12.70
N ILE A 186 -2.72 9.19 12.02
CA ILE A 186 -2.68 8.78 10.62
C ILE A 186 -3.33 9.87 9.78
N THR A 187 -2.61 10.44 8.82
CA THR A 187 -3.22 11.26 7.77
C THR A 187 -3.50 10.42 6.54
N TYR A 188 -4.25 10.95 5.61
CA TYR A 188 -4.60 10.24 4.37
C TYR A 188 -4.59 11.17 3.16
N LEU A 189 -4.46 10.57 1.98
CA LEU A 189 -4.74 11.20 0.71
C LEU A 189 -5.68 10.28 -0.09
N GLU A 190 -6.81 10.84 -0.55
CA GLU A 190 -7.74 10.10 -1.38
C GLU A 190 -7.16 9.92 -2.78
N SER A 191 -7.13 8.67 -3.26
CA SER A 191 -6.72 8.38 -4.62
C SER A 191 -7.91 8.53 -5.56
N ASP A 192 -7.81 9.44 -6.51
CA ASP A 192 -8.77 9.55 -7.63
C ASP A 192 -8.32 8.64 -8.78
N ASN A 193 -8.22 7.36 -8.50
CA ASN A 193 -7.74 6.38 -9.48
C ASN A 193 -8.88 5.48 -9.96
N GLN A 194 -9.48 5.84 -11.09
CA GLN A 194 -10.51 5.02 -11.75
C GLN A 194 -10.00 3.63 -12.19
N TRP A 195 -8.69 3.46 -12.31
CA TRP A 195 -8.02 2.21 -12.72
C TRP A 195 -7.53 1.39 -11.53
N HIS A 196 -8.03 1.66 -10.34
CA HIS A 196 -7.59 0.96 -9.15
C HIS A 196 -7.95 -0.53 -9.16
N VAL A 197 -6.95 -1.34 -8.82
CA VAL A 197 -7.10 -2.76 -8.51
C VAL A 197 -6.05 -3.15 -7.47
N ASN A 198 -6.45 -3.96 -6.47
CA ASN A 198 -5.52 -4.66 -5.57
C ASN A 198 -5.60 -6.15 -5.91
N ILE A 199 -4.48 -6.73 -6.38
CA ILE A 199 -4.44 -8.08 -6.94
C ILE A 199 -4.21 -9.11 -5.84
N ASP A 200 -5.28 -9.72 -5.34
CA ASP A 200 -5.24 -10.80 -4.35
C ASP A 200 -5.81 -12.11 -4.90
N THR A 201 -6.75 -12.04 -5.82
CA THR A 201 -7.44 -13.16 -6.43
C THR A 201 -7.17 -13.28 -7.94
N GLN A 202 -7.60 -14.38 -8.54
CA GLN A 202 -7.53 -14.55 -10.00
C GLN A 202 -8.47 -13.56 -10.73
N ASP A 203 -9.60 -13.20 -10.14
CA ASP A 203 -10.53 -12.22 -10.72
C ASP A 203 -9.93 -10.82 -10.72
N ASP A 204 -9.18 -10.45 -9.67
CA ASP A 204 -8.42 -9.21 -9.66
C ASP A 204 -7.34 -9.19 -10.74
N TRP A 205 -6.69 -10.33 -10.99
CA TRP A 205 -5.73 -10.46 -12.07
C TRP A 205 -6.36 -10.18 -13.44
N TYR A 206 -7.51 -10.80 -13.73
CA TYR A 206 -8.24 -10.53 -14.98
C TYR A 206 -8.66 -9.07 -15.10
N LYS A 207 -9.12 -8.46 -14.00
CA LYS A 207 -9.42 -7.03 -13.98
C LYS A 207 -8.18 -6.19 -14.28
N ALA A 208 -7.03 -6.54 -13.70
CA ALA A 208 -5.77 -5.85 -13.97
C ALA A 208 -5.33 -5.98 -15.43
N GLU A 209 -5.49 -7.16 -16.06
CA GLU A 209 -5.21 -7.36 -17.49
C GLU A 209 -6.09 -6.46 -18.38
N MET A 210 -7.39 -6.36 -18.07
CA MET A 210 -8.28 -5.45 -18.80
C MET A 210 -7.84 -3.99 -18.68
N ILE A 211 -7.49 -3.55 -17.47
CA ILE A 211 -7.00 -2.18 -17.24
C ILE A 211 -5.70 -1.93 -18.01
N ALA A 212 -4.73 -2.84 -17.91
CA ALA A 212 -3.45 -2.72 -18.62
C ALA A 212 -3.63 -2.59 -20.13
N ASN A 213 -4.53 -3.38 -20.72
CA ASN A 213 -4.85 -3.31 -22.15
C ASN A 213 -5.43 -1.94 -22.56
N VAL A 214 -6.31 -1.35 -21.74
CA VAL A 214 -6.87 -0.03 -22.01
C VAL A 214 -5.78 1.04 -21.93
N LEU A 215 -4.95 1.02 -20.89
CA LEU A 215 -3.87 1.99 -20.71
C LEU A 215 -2.82 1.93 -21.83
N CYS A 216 -2.50 0.73 -22.34
CA CYS A 216 -1.59 0.59 -23.47
C CYS A 216 -2.21 1.05 -24.81
N SER A 217 -3.54 1.03 -24.95
CA SER A 217 -4.23 1.46 -26.17
C SER A 217 -4.42 2.98 -26.26
N THR A 218 -4.19 3.69 -25.17
CA THR A 218 -4.37 5.16 -25.05
C THR A 218 -3.05 5.95 -25.10
N ASN A 219 -1.92 5.25 -25.13
CA ASN A 219 -0.57 5.78 -25.34
C ASN A 219 -0.10 5.50 -26.77
#